data_f806c7e2c6a4d50392d9ec289f059dc6
#
_entry.id   f806c7e2c6a4d50392d9ec289f059dc6
#
_cell.length_a   1.000
_cell.length_b   1.000
_cell.length_c   1.000
_cell.angle_alpha   90.00
_cell.angle_beta   90.00
_cell.angle_gamma   90.00
#
_symmetry.space_group_name_H-M   'P 1'
#
loop_
_entity.id
_entity.type
_entity.pdbx_description
1 polymer ?
#
loop_
_entity_poly.entity_id
_entity_poly.type
_entity_poly.pdbx_seq_one_letter_code
_entity_poly.pdbx_strand_id
1 'polypeptide(L)' 'MILIDHKPHRVSVSVFGEFTLADYKEFEEVVNYKVKFEGPVDLYFNLSQMADLTIGNQ' A
#
# COMPACT_ATOMS: atom_id res chain seq x y z
N MET A 1 8.07 -6.26 1.07
CA MET A 1 8.13 -5.18 2.07
C MET A 1 7.56 -3.91 1.50
N ILE A 2 6.78 -3.18 2.26
CA ILE A 2 6.22 -1.92 1.78
C ILE A 2 6.56 -0.80 2.74
N LEU A 3 6.60 0.40 2.20
CA LEU A 3 6.75 1.61 2.97
C LEU A 3 5.57 2.50 2.64
N ILE A 4 4.83 2.92 3.66
CA ILE A 4 3.63 3.72 3.47
C ILE A 4 3.90 5.14 3.94
N ASP A 5 3.68 6.10 3.06
CA ASP A 5 3.87 7.51 3.37
C ASP A 5 2.51 8.18 3.47
N HIS A 6 2.23 8.78 4.61
CA HIS A 6 0.94 9.40 4.92
C HIS A 6 0.99 10.90 4.66
N LYS A 7 0.09 11.37 3.81
CA LYS A 7 -0.12 12.80 3.58
C LYS A 7 -1.61 13.08 3.72
N PRO A 8 -2.01 14.32 3.95
CA PRO A 8 -3.44 14.65 3.99
C PRO A 8 -4.09 14.26 2.66
N HIS A 9 -5.14 13.45 2.75
CA HIS A 9 -5.89 12.96 1.59
C HIS A 9 -5.04 12.25 0.55
N ARG A 10 -3.91 11.66 0.97
CA ARG A 10 -3.01 10.96 0.06
C ARG A 10 -2.27 9.86 0.79
N VAL A 11 -2.14 8.72 0.12
CA VAL A 11 -1.32 7.62 0.61
C VAL A 11 -0.40 7.20 -0.51
N SER A 12 0.90 7.20 -0.23
CA SER A 12 1.90 6.71 -1.17
C SER A 12 2.49 5.42 -0.63
N VAL A 13 2.52 4.39 -1.46
CA VAL A 13 3.05 3.10 -1.07
C VAL A 13 4.21 2.76 -1.97
N SER A 14 5.36 2.49 -1.38
CA SER A 14 6.53 2.02 -2.11
C SER A 14 6.72 0.54 -1.79
N VAL A 15 6.90 -0.26 -2.82
CA VAL A 15 7.08 -1.70 -2.67
C VAL A 15 8.53 -2.04 -2.94
N PHE A 16 9.15 -2.76 -2.01
CA PHE A 16 10.54 -3.17 -2.11
C PHE A 16 10.62 -4.69 -2.08
N GLY A 17 11.27 -5.26 -3.07
CA GLY A 17 11.40 -6.69 -3.16
C GLY A 17 10.04 -7.33 -3.43
N GLU A 18 9.60 -8.18 -2.53
CA GLU A 18 8.39 -8.96 -2.72
C GLU A 18 7.17 -8.26 -2.13
N PHE A 19 6.06 -8.32 -2.84
CA PHE A 19 4.80 -7.80 -2.34
C PHE A 19 3.93 -9.00 -1.95
N THR A 20 3.71 -9.19 -0.65
CA THR A 20 3.03 -10.37 -0.13
C THR A 20 1.60 -10.03 0.27
N LEU A 21 0.83 -11.08 0.59
CA LEU A 21 -0.53 -10.89 1.06
C LEU A 21 -0.54 -10.11 2.38
N ALA A 22 0.44 -10.34 3.24
CA ALA A 22 0.55 -9.61 4.49
C ALA A 22 0.75 -8.12 4.23
N ASP A 23 1.59 -7.79 3.24
CA ASP A 23 1.80 -6.39 2.86
C ASP A 23 0.50 -5.78 2.36
N TYR A 24 -0.26 -6.53 1.55
CA TYR A 24 -1.51 -6.04 1.03
C TYR A 24 -2.50 -5.74 2.17
N LYS A 25 -2.55 -6.62 3.17
CA LYS A 25 -3.46 -6.40 4.29
C LYS A 25 -3.08 -5.17 5.10
N GLU A 26 -1.80 -4.96 5.30
CA GLU A 26 -1.32 -3.78 6.00
C GLU A 26 -1.73 -2.51 5.24
N PHE A 27 -1.52 -2.51 3.93
CA PHE A 27 -1.90 -1.39 3.09
C PHE A 27 -3.42 -1.16 3.15
N GLU A 28 -4.20 -2.22 3.08
CA GLU A 28 -5.66 -2.11 3.10
C GLU A 28 -6.14 -1.47 4.40
N GLU A 29 -5.57 -1.87 5.53
CA GLU A 29 -5.95 -1.31 6.81
C GLU A 29 -5.67 0.18 6.88
N VAL A 30 -4.52 0.60 6.36
CA VAL A 30 -4.17 2.01 6.37
C VAL A 30 -5.12 2.81 5.51
N VAL A 31 -5.44 2.30 4.32
CA VAL A 31 -6.34 3.00 3.41
C VAL A 31 -7.73 3.12 4.02
N ASN A 32 -8.24 2.03 4.60
CA ASN A 32 -9.56 2.07 5.22
C ASN A 32 -9.61 3.06 6.37
N TYR A 33 -8.56 3.12 7.16
CA TYR A 33 -8.47 4.08 8.26
C TYR A 33 -8.52 5.50 7.74
N LYS A 34 -7.72 5.80 6.72
CA LYS A 34 -7.68 7.16 6.19
C LYS A 34 -9.00 7.57 5.55
N VAL A 35 -9.62 6.67 4.81
CA VAL A 35 -10.91 6.98 4.21
C VAL A 35 -11.95 7.25 5.28
N LYS A 36 -11.92 6.49 6.35
CA LYS A 36 -12.89 6.67 7.43
C LYS A 36 -12.75 8.02 8.12
N PHE A 37 -11.52 8.49 8.31
CA PHE A 37 -11.28 9.70 9.10
C PHE A 37 -11.02 10.95 8.27
N GLU A 38 -10.60 10.80 7.01
CA GLU A 38 -10.27 11.93 6.15
C GLU A 38 -11.17 12.05 4.93
N GLY A 39 -11.91 10.98 4.60
CA GLY A 39 -12.72 10.97 3.40
C GLY A 39 -11.92 10.52 2.18
N PRO A 40 -12.18 11.10 1.01
CA PRO A 40 -11.51 10.64 -0.21
C PRO A 40 -10.00 10.74 -0.10
N VAL A 41 -9.32 9.72 -0.60
CA VAL A 41 -7.86 9.61 -0.51
C VAL A 41 -7.32 9.25 -1.88
N ASP A 42 -6.25 9.94 -2.30
CA ASP A 42 -5.54 9.60 -3.51
C ASP A 42 -4.50 8.54 -3.19
N LEU A 43 -4.42 7.52 -4.03
CA LEU A 43 -3.47 6.43 -3.85
C LEU A 43 -2.38 6.50 -4.90
N TYR A 44 -1.15 6.39 -4.44
CA TYR A 44 0.01 6.37 -5.31
C TYR A 44 0.84 5.14 -5.00
N PHE A 45 1.22 4.41 -6.04
CA PHE A 45 2.06 3.24 -5.90
C PHE A 45 3.37 3.45 -6.60
N ASN A 46 4.46 3.11 -5.91
CA ASN A 46 5.78 3.10 -6.54
C ASN A 46 6.26 1.64 -6.55
N LEU A 47 6.27 1.04 -7.72
CA LEU A 47 6.63 -0.36 -7.88
C LEU A 47 8.02 -0.54 -8.49
N SER A 48 8.79 0.54 -8.61
CA SER A 48 10.07 0.48 -9.30
C SER A 48 11.09 -0.39 -8.57
N GLN A 49 10.89 -0.61 -7.28
CA GLN A 49 11.78 -1.44 -6.49
C GLN A 49 11.20 -2.84 -6.22
N MET A 50 10.06 -3.15 -6.79
CA MET A 50 9.44 -4.45 -6.60
C MET A 50 10.15 -5.51 -7.44
N ALA A 51 10.56 -6.59 -6.81
CA ALA A 51 11.22 -7.68 -7.50
C ALA A 51 10.24 -8.76 -7.94
N ASP A 52 9.19 -8.97 -7.15
CA ASP A 52 8.26 -10.05 -7.40
C ASP A 52 6.93 -9.77 -6.75
N LEU A 53 5.87 -10.33 -7.30
CA LEU A 53 4.52 -10.18 -6.76
C LEU A 53 4.03 -11.54 -6.31
N THR A 54 3.81 -11.67 -5.00
CA THR A 54 3.38 -12.93 -4.42
C THR A 54 2.05 -12.73 -3.71
N ILE A 55 0.97 -12.75 -4.46
CA ILE A 55 -0.36 -12.59 -3.92
C ILE A 55 -1.19 -13.79 -4.30
N GLY A 56 -1.77 -14.43 -3.29
CA GLY A 56 -2.58 -15.57 -3.53
C GLY A 56 -1.74 -16.70 -4.06
N ASN A 57 -2.39 -17.67 -4.68
CA ASN A 57 -1.66 -18.78 -5.14
C ASN A 57 -1.57 -18.73 -6.65
N GLN A 58 -0.62 -19.33 -7.18
CA GLN A 58 -0.37 -19.36 -8.61
C GLN A 58 -0.61 -20.72 -9.18
#